data_edd7b125205d00d125847f88f32239e3
#
_entry.id   edd7b125205d00d125847f88f32239e3
#
_cell.length_a   1.000
_cell.length_b   1.000
_cell.length_c   1.000
_cell.angle_alpha   90.00
_cell.angle_beta   90.00
_cell.angle_gamma   90.00
#
_symmetry.space_group_name_H-M   'P 1'
#
loop_
_entity.id
_entity.type
_entity.pdbx_description
1 polymer ?
#
loop_
_entity_poly.entity_id
_entity_poly.type
_entity_poly.pdbx_seq_one_letter_code
_entity_poly.pdbx_strand_id
1 'polypeptide(L)'
;MNIPAPFSENQMRFFWGCFDHWLNVAEGGKRGGKNVLITMAYCTILEKHPSRIHLIAGVSTATARLNILDCDGFGLKNYFEGRCREGTYQNRDCLYIQTATGEKVVLVSGGGKAGDEKLIKGNTYGTAYITEVNECSEAFIQEVFDRTLSSPDRKVFHDLNPKAEGHWYYKTILDFHEAKQRENPDYGLNYGHFTIADNMSISDDRLRAVLATYDRKSIWYARDILGQRRAAEGLIYDMFDFTANVYTVPPTAMQAVSTRTIAVDYGTLNPTCFLSIFDDGETVRVDREYRWDGRKERRQKTDEEYADDFMAFMGD
;
A
#
# COMPACT_ATOMS: atom_id res chain seq x y z
N MET A 1 17.83 13.29 -23.43
CA MET A 1 17.00 12.13 -23.05
C MET A 1 15.67 12.31 -23.73
N ASN A 2 15.33 11.47 -24.71
CA ASN A 2 13.98 11.51 -25.30
C ASN A 2 13.01 10.88 -24.30
N ILE A 3 12.19 11.68 -23.65
CA ILE A 3 11.10 11.23 -22.80
C ILE A 3 9.98 10.73 -23.73
N PRO A 4 9.70 9.42 -23.79
CA PRO A 4 8.86 8.86 -24.85
C PRO A 4 7.35 9.10 -24.67
N ALA A 5 6.91 9.72 -23.59
CA ALA A 5 5.51 10.05 -23.36
C ALA A 5 5.36 11.49 -22.87
N PRO A 6 4.30 12.20 -23.25
CA PRO A 6 3.99 13.48 -22.66
C PRO A 6 3.58 13.25 -21.21
N PHE A 7 4.37 13.76 -20.28
CA PHE A 7 4.06 13.76 -18.86
C PHE A 7 3.48 15.11 -18.44
N SER A 8 2.55 15.10 -17.48
CA SER A 8 2.05 16.33 -16.87
C SER A 8 3.15 17.04 -16.06
N GLU A 9 2.98 18.32 -15.75
CA GLU A 9 3.91 19.05 -14.89
C GLU A 9 4.07 18.38 -13.52
N ASN A 10 2.98 17.84 -12.98
CA ASN A 10 2.98 17.09 -11.71
C ASN A 10 3.84 15.83 -11.81
N GLN A 11 3.69 15.06 -12.90
CA GLN A 11 4.51 13.89 -13.18
C GLN A 11 5.98 14.25 -13.39
N MET A 12 6.27 15.33 -14.12
CA MET A 12 7.65 15.77 -14.35
C MET A 12 8.33 16.23 -13.06
N ARG A 13 7.62 16.93 -12.17
CA ARG A 13 8.15 17.32 -10.86
C ARG A 13 8.53 16.07 -10.05
N PHE A 14 7.65 15.09 -9.99
CA PHE A 14 7.93 13.81 -9.30
C PHE A 14 9.11 13.08 -9.93
N PHE A 15 9.16 12.99 -11.27
CA PHE A 15 10.25 12.34 -12.00
C PHE A 15 11.62 12.91 -11.63
N TRP A 16 11.76 14.22 -11.67
CA TRP A 16 13.02 14.87 -11.30
C TRP A 16 13.33 14.71 -9.81
N GLY A 17 12.34 14.77 -8.94
CA GLY A 17 12.52 14.50 -7.52
C GLY A 17 13.07 13.10 -7.22
N CYS A 18 12.85 12.10 -8.09
CA CYS A 18 13.39 10.76 -7.89
C CYS A 18 14.91 10.70 -7.84
N PHE A 19 15.60 11.64 -8.45
CA PHE A 19 17.07 11.66 -8.46
C PHE A 19 17.67 12.19 -7.14
N ASP A 20 16.96 13.07 -6.47
CA ASP A 20 17.43 13.75 -5.26
C ASP A 20 16.97 13.06 -3.96
N HIS A 21 15.88 12.27 -4.02
CA HIS A 21 15.26 11.68 -2.83
C HIS A 21 15.51 10.17 -2.76
N TRP A 22 15.61 9.65 -1.54
CA TRP A 22 15.85 8.20 -1.35
C TRP A 22 14.55 7.38 -1.34
N LEU A 23 13.43 7.94 -0.88
CA LEU A 23 12.11 7.29 -0.88
C LEU A 23 11.17 8.02 -1.83
N ASN A 24 10.73 7.32 -2.86
CA ASN A 24 9.88 7.84 -3.92
C ASN A 24 8.54 7.10 -3.92
N VAL A 25 7.46 7.79 -3.62
CA VAL A 25 6.13 7.20 -3.48
C VAL A 25 5.15 7.85 -4.45
N ALA A 26 4.63 7.05 -5.39
CA ALA A 26 3.58 7.47 -6.33
C ALA A 26 2.26 6.81 -5.96
N GLU A 27 1.36 7.58 -5.38
CA GLU A 27 -0.01 7.18 -5.08
C GLU A 27 -0.99 7.76 -6.10
N GLY A 28 -2.10 7.10 -6.34
CA GLY A 28 -3.17 7.70 -7.14
C GLY A 28 -4.08 6.71 -7.81
N GLY A 29 -5.06 7.24 -8.54
CA GLY A 29 -6.07 6.47 -9.26
C GLY A 29 -5.51 5.58 -10.36
N LYS A 30 -6.37 4.74 -10.90
CA LYS A 30 -6.06 3.89 -12.05
C LYS A 30 -5.80 4.75 -13.29
N ARG A 31 -4.93 4.28 -14.17
CA ARG A 31 -4.57 4.93 -15.45
C ARG A 31 -3.94 6.32 -15.33
N GLY A 32 -3.47 6.70 -14.14
CA GLY A 32 -2.72 7.96 -13.92
C GLY A 32 -1.28 7.95 -14.47
N GLY A 33 -0.84 6.86 -15.12
CA GLY A 33 0.51 6.77 -15.69
C GLY A 33 1.64 6.50 -14.68
N LYS A 34 1.31 6.20 -13.42
CA LYS A 34 2.28 6.01 -12.33
C LYS A 34 3.38 4.98 -12.65
N ASN A 35 2.98 3.79 -13.10
CA ASN A 35 3.92 2.69 -13.33
C ASN A 35 4.93 3.03 -14.43
N VAL A 36 4.48 3.64 -15.55
CA VAL A 36 5.37 4.08 -16.62
C VAL A 36 6.33 5.15 -16.13
N LEU A 37 5.83 6.14 -15.38
CA LEU A 37 6.62 7.24 -14.82
C LEU A 37 7.73 6.72 -13.89
N ILE A 38 7.37 5.88 -12.91
CA ILE A 38 8.34 5.31 -11.96
C ILE A 38 9.32 4.38 -12.65
N THR A 39 8.84 3.50 -13.53
CA THR A 39 9.71 2.57 -14.26
C THR A 39 10.76 3.33 -15.06
N MET A 40 10.38 4.42 -15.72
CA MET A 40 11.29 5.25 -16.46
C MET A 40 12.32 5.96 -15.57
N ALA A 41 11.91 6.50 -14.41
CA ALA A 41 12.82 7.09 -13.43
C ALA A 41 13.79 6.02 -12.89
N TYR A 42 13.26 4.84 -12.53
CA TYR A 42 14.03 3.71 -12.04
C TYR A 42 15.07 3.22 -13.05
N CYS A 43 14.70 3.05 -14.31
CA CYS A 43 15.62 2.67 -15.39
C CYS A 43 16.74 3.69 -15.57
N THR A 44 16.40 4.98 -15.52
CA THR A 44 17.38 6.07 -15.65
C THR A 44 18.38 6.06 -14.50
N ILE A 45 17.94 5.75 -13.29
CA ILE A 45 18.79 5.63 -12.10
C ILE A 45 19.67 4.37 -12.20
N LEU A 46 19.10 3.23 -12.61
CA LEU A 46 19.85 1.98 -12.79
C LEU A 46 21.04 2.15 -13.75
N GLU A 47 20.89 2.93 -14.82
CA GLU A 47 21.92 3.17 -15.83
C GLU A 47 23.22 3.71 -15.22
N LYS A 48 23.12 4.50 -14.15
CA LYS A 48 24.26 5.20 -13.53
C LYS A 48 24.56 4.73 -12.10
N HIS A 49 23.72 3.87 -11.53
CA HIS A 49 23.86 3.46 -10.14
C HIS A 49 25.18 2.68 -9.91
N PRO A 50 25.94 2.96 -8.82
CA PRO A 50 27.23 2.27 -8.58
C PRO A 50 27.05 0.81 -8.15
N SER A 51 25.99 0.44 -7.44
CA SER A 51 25.75 -0.91 -6.98
C SER A 51 25.45 -1.87 -8.13
N ARG A 52 25.76 -3.15 -7.92
CA ARG A 52 25.52 -4.21 -8.92
C ARG A 52 24.14 -4.86 -8.73
N ILE A 53 23.68 -5.06 -7.48
CA ILE A 53 22.48 -5.86 -7.16
C ILE A 53 21.34 -4.91 -6.81
N HIS A 54 20.17 -5.15 -7.41
CA HIS A 54 18.96 -4.37 -7.25
C HIS A 54 17.76 -5.28 -7.06
N LEU A 55 16.63 -4.76 -6.55
CA LEU A 55 15.43 -5.51 -6.28
C LEU A 55 14.23 -4.88 -7.00
N ILE A 56 13.40 -5.72 -7.61
CA ILE A 56 12.03 -5.37 -7.95
C ILE A 56 11.09 -6.37 -7.30
N ALA A 57 9.95 -5.91 -6.80
CA ALA A 57 8.97 -6.78 -6.18
C ALA A 57 7.53 -6.27 -6.37
N GLY A 58 6.58 -7.15 -6.13
CA GLY A 58 5.16 -6.87 -6.06
C GLY A 58 4.50 -7.86 -5.11
N VAL A 59 3.17 -7.91 -5.07
CA VAL A 59 2.44 -8.89 -4.25
C VAL A 59 2.85 -10.34 -4.60
N SER A 60 3.22 -10.56 -5.85
CA SER A 60 3.82 -11.81 -6.34
C SER A 60 4.93 -11.52 -7.34
N THR A 61 5.79 -12.52 -7.60
CA THR A 61 6.79 -12.45 -8.67
C THR A 61 6.13 -12.15 -10.03
N ALA A 62 4.96 -12.73 -10.30
CA ALA A 62 4.21 -12.48 -11.52
C ALA A 62 3.78 -11.01 -11.64
N THR A 63 3.29 -10.41 -10.55
CA THR A 63 2.92 -8.98 -10.51
C THR A 63 4.14 -8.08 -10.75
N ALA A 64 5.27 -8.38 -10.11
CA ALA A 64 6.51 -7.63 -10.32
C ALA A 64 6.97 -7.71 -11.80
N ARG A 65 6.88 -8.90 -12.42
CA ARG A 65 7.21 -9.08 -13.83
C ARG A 65 6.29 -8.26 -14.74
N LEU A 66 4.98 -8.36 -14.54
CA LEU A 66 3.99 -7.68 -15.36
C LEU A 66 4.11 -6.15 -15.25
N ASN A 67 4.19 -5.63 -14.03
CA ASN A 67 4.11 -4.19 -13.78
C ASN A 67 5.45 -3.46 -13.94
N ILE A 68 6.60 -4.17 -13.83
CA ILE A 68 7.92 -3.53 -13.85
C ILE A 68 8.79 -4.02 -15.00
N LEU A 69 8.88 -5.35 -15.23
CA LEU A 69 9.71 -5.85 -16.33
C LEU A 69 9.09 -5.57 -17.69
N ASP A 70 7.78 -5.78 -17.83
CA ASP A 70 7.06 -5.60 -19.10
C ASP A 70 6.36 -4.24 -19.18
N CYS A 71 5.63 -3.84 -18.15
CA CYS A 71 4.95 -2.54 -17.98
C CYS A 71 4.28 -2.06 -19.29
N ASP A 72 3.44 -2.90 -19.90
CA ASP A 72 2.75 -2.63 -21.17
C ASP A 72 3.70 -2.12 -22.30
N GLY A 73 4.92 -2.64 -22.34
CA GLY A 73 5.92 -2.23 -23.32
C GLY A 73 6.81 -1.04 -22.89
N PHE A 74 6.67 -0.54 -21.67
CA PHE A 74 7.48 0.53 -21.09
C PHE A 74 8.38 0.05 -19.94
N GLY A 75 8.49 -1.30 -19.78
CA GLY A 75 9.23 -1.92 -18.69
C GLY A 75 10.74 -1.92 -18.89
N LEU A 76 11.43 -2.51 -17.90
CA LEU A 76 12.90 -2.65 -17.93
C LEU A 76 13.38 -3.36 -19.18
N LYS A 77 12.67 -4.39 -19.65
CA LYS A 77 13.04 -5.15 -20.85
C LYS A 77 13.06 -4.27 -22.09
N ASN A 78 12.10 -3.39 -22.24
CA ASN A 78 12.01 -2.49 -23.38
C ASN A 78 13.01 -1.33 -23.28
N TYR A 79 13.16 -0.75 -22.08
CA TYR A 79 14.13 0.33 -21.87
C TYR A 79 15.59 -0.14 -22.13
N PHE A 80 15.91 -1.37 -21.74
CA PHE A 80 17.23 -1.97 -21.94
C PHE A 80 17.26 -3.01 -23.08
N GLU A 81 16.40 -2.85 -24.09
CA GLU A 81 16.35 -3.75 -25.24
C GLU A 81 17.76 -3.90 -25.87
N GLY A 82 18.12 -5.15 -26.20
CA GLY A 82 19.45 -5.48 -26.71
C GLY A 82 20.58 -5.47 -25.66
N ARG A 83 20.31 -4.98 -24.43
CA ARG A 83 21.28 -4.88 -23.33
C ARG A 83 20.85 -5.62 -22.07
N CYS A 84 19.76 -6.39 -22.14
CA CYS A 84 19.29 -7.17 -21.00
C CYS A 84 19.00 -8.62 -21.38
N ARG A 85 19.06 -9.49 -20.38
CA ARG A 85 18.67 -10.91 -20.50
C ARG A 85 18.10 -11.42 -19.20
N GLU A 86 17.07 -12.25 -19.28
CA GLU A 86 16.54 -12.97 -18.13
C GLU A 86 17.50 -14.11 -17.71
N GLY A 87 17.48 -14.45 -16.44
CA GLY A 87 18.27 -15.55 -15.91
C GLY A 87 18.03 -15.77 -14.42
N THR A 88 18.95 -16.47 -13.79
CA THR A 88 18.94 -16.73 -12.36
C THR A 88 20.20 -16.23 -11.70
N TYR A 89 20.07 -15.67 -10.51
CA TYR A 89 21.19 -15.28 -9.65
C TYR A 89 20.95 -15.83 -8.24
N GLN A 90 21.84 -16.68 -7.74
CA GLN A 90 21.70 -17.37 -6.45
C GLN A 90 20.33 -18.09 -6.33
N ASN A 91 19.94 -18.84 -7.35
CA ASN A 91 18.68 -19.58 -7.45
C ASN A 91 17.41 -18.70 -7.40
N ARG A 92 17.52 -17.42 -7.76
CA ARG A 92 16.40 -16.46 -7.83
C ARG A 92 16.29 -15.88 -9.22
N ASP A 93 15.07 -15.67 -9.69
CA ASP A 93 14.80 -15.01 -10.97
C ASP A 93 15.40 -13.62 -10.99
N CYS A 94 16.05 -13.26 -12.07
CA CYS A 94 16.61 -11.94 -12.25
C CYS A 94 16.64 -11.50 -13.71
N LEU A 95 16.78 -10.20 -13.90
CA LEU A 95 17.17 -9.57 -15.16
C LEU A 95 18.61 -9.07 -15.05
N TYR A 96 19.49 -9.54 -15.92
CA TYR A 96 20.82 -8.98 -16.13
C TYR A 96 20.72 -7.82 -17.09
N ILE A 97 21.34 -6.69 -16.78
CA ILE A 97 21.33 -5.48 -17.58
C ILE A 97 22.73 -4.94 -17.74
N GLN A 98 23.14 -4.66 -18.98
CA GLN A 98 24.38 -3.96 -19.25
C GLN A 98 24.14 -2.45 -19.22
N THR A 99 24.83 -1.76 -18.34
CA THR A 99 24.72 -0.31 -18.14
C THR A 99 26.06 0.38 -18.31
N ALA A 100 26.09 1.71 -18.29
CA ALA A 100 27.30 2.50 -18.34
C ALA A 100 28.24 2.25 -17.15
N THR A 101 27.71 1.78 -16.02
CA THR A 101 28.47 1.47 -14.79
C THR A 101 28.69 -0.03 -14.57
N GLY A 102 28.50 -0.84 -15.60
CA GLY A 102 28.71 -2.29 -15.58
C GLY A 102 27.41 -3.10 -15.57
N GLU A 103 27.56 -4.44 -15.44
CA GLU A 103 26.41 -5.35 -15.37
C GLU A 103 25.64 -5.18 -14.07
N LYS A 104 24.34 -4.99 -14.17
CA LYS A 104 23.38 -5.00 -13.04
C LYS A 104 22.65 -6.33 -12.98
N VAL A 105 22.32 -6.75 -11.77
CA VAL A 105 21.48 -7.90 -11.46
C VAL A 105 20.24 -7.39 -10.75
N VAL A 106 19.11 -7.39 -11.43
CA VAL A 106 17.83 -6.98 -10.86
C VAL A 106 17.06 -8.23 -10.46
N LEU A 107 17.03 -8.53 -9.16
CA LEU A 107 16.28 -9.67 -8.60
C LEU A 107 14.79 -9.39 -8.63
N VAL A 108 14.00 -10.44 -8.92
CA VAL A 108 12.53 -10.36 -8.97
C VAL A 108 11.94 -11.16 -7.82
N SER A 109 11.08 -10.55 -6.99
CA SER A 109 10.50 -11.19 -5.81
C SER A 109 8.99 -10.97 -5.71
N GLY A 110 8.32 -11.86 -4.97
CA GLY A 110 7.03 -11.60 -4.36
C GLY A 110 7.21 -11.12 -2.93
N GLY A 111 6.24 -10.35 -2.41
CA GLY A 111 6.27 -9.79 -1.06
C GLY A 111 4.90 -9.79 -0.37
N GLY A 112 3.88 -10.47 -0.95
CA GLY A 112 2.51 -10.43 -0.44
C GLY A 112 2.21 -11.40 0.71
N LYS A 113 3.04 -12.43 0.91
CA LYS A 113 2.78 -13.47 1.91
C LYS A 113 3.65 -13.28 3.14
N ALA A 114 3.13 -13.72 4.29
CA ALA A 114 3.94 -13.82 5.50
C ALA A 114 5.13 -14.78 5.27
N GLY A 115 6.34 -14.33 5.56
CA GLY A 115 7.57 -15.08 5.33
C GLY A 115 8.31 -14.73 4.05
N ASP A 116 7.71 -13.97 3.13
CA ASP A 116 8.35 -13.55 1.88
C ASP A 116 9.58 -12.64 2.12
N GLU A 117 9.65 -11.97 3.27
CA GLU A 117 10.84 -11.20 3.67
C GLU A 117 12.12 -12.05 3.68
N LYS A 118 12.00 -13.37 3.87
CA LYS A 118 13.13 -14.31 3.84
C LYS A 118 13.72 -14.46 2.44
N LEU A 119 12.91 -14.22 1.40
CA LEU A 119 13.34 -14.34 0.00
C LEU A 119 14.36 -13.26 -0.39
N ILE A 120 14.38 -12.12 0.28
CA ILE A 120 15.26 -11.00 -0.04
C ILE A 120 16.43 -10.85 0.93
N LYS A 121 16.51 -11.69 1.98
CA LYS A 121 17.63 -11.72 2.93
C LYS A 121 18.92 -12.20 2.26
N GLY A 122 20.05 -11.75 2.80
CA GLY A 122 21.38 -12.16 2.36
C GLY A 122 22.02 -11.30 1.27
N ASN A 123 21.29 -10.35 0.68
CA ASN A 123 21.85 -9.36 -0.24
C ASN A 123 21.67 -7.94 0.28
N THR A 124 22.55 -7.04 -0.12
CA THR A 124 22.35 -5.60 -0.06
C THR A 124 21.93 -5.12 -1.44
N TYR A 125 20.87 -4.36 -1.51
CA TYR A 125 20.36 -3.83 -2.76
C TYR A 125 20.72 -2.35 -2.91
N GLY A 126 21.21 -1.96 -4.07
CA GLY A 126 21.45 -0.56 -4.42
C GLY A 126 20.17 0.23 -4.46
N THR A 127 19.17 -0.34 -5.13
CA THR A 127 17.83 0.21 -5.23
C THR A 127 16.78 -0.87 -5.06
N ALA A 128 15.55 -0.48 -4.70
CA ALA A 128 14.38 -1.36 -4.70
C ALA A 128 13.17 -0.66 -5.33
N TYR A 129 12.43 -1.36 -6.18
CA TYR A 129 11.13 -0.88 -6.68
C TYR A 129 10.05 -1.90 -6.35
N ILE A 130 9.04 -1.47 -5.57
CA ILE A 130 7.92 -2.31 -5.12
C ILE A 130 6.63 -1.76 -5.72
N THR A 131 6.05 -2.52 -6.65
CA THR A 131 4.75 -2.19 -7.26
C THR A 131 3.60 -2.68 -6.38
N GLU A 132 2.51 -1.90 -6.32
CA GLU A 132 1.36 -2.18 -5.46
C GLU A 132 1.78 -2.46 -4.02
N VAL A 133 2.66 -1.61 -3.49
CA VAL A 133 3.36 -1.82 -2.21
C VAL A 133 2.42 -2.07 -1.04
N ASN A 134 1.23 -1.50 -1.06
CA ASN A 134 0.22 -1.66 -0.03
C ASN A 134 -0.51 -3.03 -0.08
N GLU A 135 -0.27 -3.85 -1.10
CA GLU A 135 -0.68 -5.26 -1.15
C GLU A 135 0.41 -6.22 -0.63
N CYS A 136 1.63 -5.72 -0.41
CA CYS A 136 2.71 -6.49 0.18
C CYS A 136 2.57 -6.58 1.70
N SER A 137 3.28 -7.53 2.34
CA SER A 137 3.31 -7.63 3.79
C SER A 137 4.19 -6.52 4.40
N GLU A 138 3.80 -6.02 5.56
CA GLU A 138 4.58 -4.99 6.28
C GLU A 138 6.01 -5.47 6.57
N ALA A 139 6.17 -6.73 7.00
CA ALA A 139 7.48 -7.32 7.28
C ALA A 139 8.40 -7.35 6.05
N PHE A 140 7.84 -7.57 4.85
CA PHE A 140 8.60 -7.52 3.61
C PHE A 140 9.11 -6.11 3.32
N ILE A 141 8.28 -5.09 3.49
CA ILE A 141 8.67 -3.69 3.24
C ILE A 141 9.72 -3.22 4.25
N GLN A 142 9.61 -3.60 5.52
CA GLN A 142 10.66 -3.31 6.51
C GLN A 142 12.00 -3.95 6.11
N GLU A 143 11.98 -5.22 5.68
CA GLU A 143 13.21 -5.89 5.21
C GLU A 143 13.79 -5.19 3.96
N VAL A 144 12.97 -4.68 3.03
CA VAL A 144 13.44 -3.88 1.88
C VAL A 144 14.20 -2.64 2.36
N PHE A 145 13.67 -1.93 3.35
CA PHE A 145 14.35 -0.77 3.91
C PHE A 145 15.70 -1.15 4.53
N ASP A 146 15.75 -2.24 5.31
CA ASP A 146 16.98 -2.72 5.94
C ASP A 146 18.02 -3.14 4.88
N ARG A 147 17.59 -3.85 3.83
CA ARG A 147 18.48 -4.33 2.77
C ARG A 147 18.99 -3.23 1.83
N THR A 148 18.41 -2.07 1.83
CA THR A 148 18.87 -0.91 1.05
C THR A 148 19.66 0.10 1.86
N LEU A 149 19.69 -0.04 3.19
CA LEU A 149 20.21 0.97 4.12
C LEU A 149 21.69 1.31 3.88
N SER A 150 22.52 0.32 3.54
CA SER A 150 23.97 0.51 3.30
C SER A 150 24.32 0.82 1.85
N SER A 151 23.34 1.08 0.99
CA SER A 151 23.58 1.51 -0.39
C SER A 151 24.22 2.91 -0.42
N PRO A 152 25.27 3.12 -1.21
CA PRO A 152 25.92 4.43 -1.34
C PRO A 152 25.01 5.50 -1.96
N ASP A 153 24.05 5.09 -2.80
CA ASP A 153 23.02 5.95 -3.39
C ASP A 153 21.66 5.23 -3.28
N ARG A 154 21.15 5.19 -2.04
CA ARG A 154 19.91 4.49 -1.71
C ARG A 154 18.74 5.08 -2.44
N LYS A 155 18.00 4.24 -3.21
CA LYS A 155 16.74 4.64 -3.85
C LYS A 155 15.69 3.54 -3.68
N VAL A 156 14.56 3.90 -3.09
CA VAL A 156 13.41 3.02 -2.92
C VAL A 156 12.20 3.65 -3.62
N PHE A 157 11.51 2.86 -4.40
CA PHE A 157 10.35 3.28 -5.18
C PHE A 157 9.13 2.46 -4.78
N HIS A 158 8.05 3.13 -4.51
CA HIS A 158 6.75 2.55 -4.20
C HIS A 158 5.70 3.13 -5.14
N ASP A 159 4.90 2.27 -5.78
CA ASP A 159 3.64 2.69 -6.37
C ASP A 159 2.48 2.01 -5.66
N LEU A 160 1.35 2.70 -5.60
CA LEU A 160 0.13 2.17 -5.00
C LEU A 160 -1.14 2.81 -5.57
N ASN A 161 -2.20 2.01 -5.57
CA ASN A 161 -3.56 2.54 -5.69
C ASN A 161 -4.12 2.76 -4.27
N PRO A 162 -4.91 3.82 -4.04
CA PRO A 162 -5.38 4.16 -2.71
C PRO A 162 -6.19 3.05 -2.06
N LYS A 163 -6.00 2.88 -0.75
CA LYS A 163 -6.81 2.07 0.17
C LYS A 163 -7.51 3.01 1.16
N ALA A 164 -8.22 2.44 2.14
CA ALA A 164 -8.75 3.23 3.24
C ALA A 164 -7.64 3.92 4.04
N GLU A 165 -7.90 5.09 4.61
CA GLU A 165 -6.94 5.87 5.41
C GLU A 165 -6.36 5.08 6.59
N GLY A 166 -7.14 4.15 7.15
CA GLY A 166 -6.69 3.27 8.24
C GLY A 166 -5.74 2.15 7.83
N HIS A 167 -5.39 2.01 6.55
CA HIS A 167 -4.52 0.95 6.07
C HIS A 167 -3.11 1.04 6.67
N TRP A 168 -2.48 -0.10 6.98
CA TRP A 168 -1.17 -0.18 7.64
C TRP A 168 -0.09 0.65 6.91
N TYR A 169 -0.08 0.61 5.58
CA TYR A 169 0.94 1.30 4.78
C TYR A 169 0.96 2.80 5.04
N TYR A 170 -0.20 3.42 5.19
CA TYR A 170 -0.27 4.84 5.53
C TYR A 170 0.27 5.08 6.93
N LYS A 171 -0.24 4.39 7.93
CA LYS A 171 0.10 4.60 9.34
C LYS A 171 1.56 4.33 9.66
N THR A 172 2.12 3.22 9.14
CA THR A 172 3.46 2.77 9.53
C THR A 172 4.56 3.22 8.58
N ILE A 173 4.22 3.53 7.33
CA ILE A 173 5.22 3.95 6.32
C ILE A 173 5.00 5.42 5.94
N LEU A 174 3.91 5.75 5.26
CA LEU A 174 3.80 7.06 4.63
C LEU A 174 3.71 8.20 5.66
N ASP A 175 2.82 8.10 6.64
CA ASP A 175 2.63 9.12 7.68
C ASP A 175 3.91 9.34 8.49
N PHE A 176 4.65 8.24 8.78
CA PHE A 176 5.93 8.31 9.47
C PHE A 176 6.97 9.09 8.64
N HIS A 177 7.13 8.75 7.37
CA HIS A 177 8.12 9.40 6.50
C HIS A 177 7.71 10.83 6.15
N GLU A 178 6.42 11.13 6.01
CA GLU A 178 5.93 12.50 5.86
C GLU A 178 6.19 13.36 7.11
N ALA A 179 6.02 12.78 8.30
CA ALA A 179 6.36 13.48 9.55
C ALA A 179 7.86 13.81 9.60
N LYS A 180 8.72 12.85 9.22
CA LYS A 180 10.17 13.07 9.14
C LYS A 180 10.55 14.12 8.10
N GLN A 181 9.88 14.15 6.95
CA GLN A 181 10.10 15.18 5.93
C GLN A 181 9.68 16.57 6.41
N ARG A 182 8.60 16.68 7.23
CA ARG A 182 8.20 17.95 7.86
C ARG A 182 9.19 18.43 8.93
N GLU A 183 9.77 17.48 9.70
CA GLU A 183 10.80 17.79 10.70
C GLU A 183 12.14 18.20 10.07
N ASN A 184 12.50 17.57 8.95
CA ASN A 184 13.75 17.81 8.23
C ASN A 184 13.49 17.86 6.72
N PRO A 185 13.54 19.04 6.08
CA PRO A 185 13.35 19.18 4.63
C PRO A 185 14.31 18.33 3.77
N ASP A 186 15.52 18.03 4.29
CA ASP A 186 16.54 17.22 3.59
C ASP A 186 16.37 15.72 3.86
N TYR A 187 15.27 15.28 4.48
CA TYR A 187 15.02 13.86 4.79
C TYR A 187 15.01 12.98 3.57
N GLY A 188 14.42 13.43 2.47
CA GLY A 188 14.49 12.78 1.17
C GLY A 188 13.28 11.90 0.83
N LEU A 189 12.08 12.31 1.22
CA LEU A 189 10.81 11.76 0.72
C LEU A 189 10.34 12.58 -0.50
N ASN A 190 10.12 11.91 -1.62
CA ASN A 190 9.44 12.41 -2.82
C ASN A 190 8.07 11.72 -2.92
N TYR A 191 7.01 12.46 -2.63
CA TYR A 191 5.63 11.96 -2.73
C TYR A 191 4.90 12.63 -3.87
N GLY A 192 4.23 11.83 -4.72
CA GLY A 192 3.37 12.30 -5.81
C GLY A 192 2.01 11.64 -5.78
N HIS A 193 0.96 12.44 -5.94
CA HIS A 193 -0.40 11.95 -6.10
C HIS A 193 -0.87 12.20 -7.54
N PHE A 194 -1.39 11.14 -8.18
CA PHE A 194 -1.73 11.14 -9.60
C PHE A 194 -3.15 10.67 -9.85
N THR A 195 -3.80 11.32 -10.79
CA THR A 195 -5.13 10.97 -11.28
C THR A 195 -5.09 10.63 -12.77
N ILE A 196 -6.20 10.17 -13.33
CA ILE A 196 -6.30 9.93 -14.77
C ILE A 196 -6.05 11.21 -15.59
N ALA A 197 -6.30 12.39 -15.02
CA ALA A 197 -6.07 13.68 -15.67
C ALA A 197 -4.57 13.99 -15.86
N ASP A 198 -3.68 13.38 -15.08
CA ASP A 198 -2.24 13.49 -15.25
C ASP A 198 -1.72 12.69 -16.44
N ASN A 199 -2.52 11.78 -16.99
CA ASN A 199 -2.11 10.93 -18.10
C ASN A 199 -2.32 11.64 -19.45
N MET A 200 -1.33 12.39 -19.88
CA MET A 200 -1.34 13.16 -21.14
C MET A 200 -1.42 12.30 -22.40
N SER A 201 -1.31 10.96 -22.30
CA SER A 201 -1.51 10.06 -23.46
C SER A 201 -2.99 9.79 -23.75
N ILE A 202 -3.89 10.19 -22.86
CA ILE A 202 -5.34 10.06 -23.02
C ILE A 202 -5.89 11.36 -23.57
N SER A 203 -6.51 11.31 -24.78
CA SER A 203 -7.17 12.50 -25.34
C SER A 203 -8.37 12.94 -24.49
N ASP A 204 -8.71 14.22 -24.54
CA ASP A 204 -9.85 14.80 -23.79
C ASP A 204 -11.17 14.09 -24.10
N ASP A 205 -11.40 13.71 -25.36
CA ASP A 205 -12.61 12.96 -25.75
C ASP A 205 -12.66 11.59 -25.09
N ARG A 206 -11.54 10.88 -25.06
CA ARG A 206 -11.44 9.57 -24.42
C ARG A 206 -11.55 9.70 -22.90
N LEU A 207 -10.95 10.73 -22.31
CA LEU A 207 -11.10 11.02 -20.89
C LEU A 207 -12.56 11.27 -20.52
N ARG A 208 -13.26 12.12 -21.29
CA ARG A 208 -14.71 12.36 -21.10
C ARG A 208 -15.53 11.08 -21.21
N ALA A 209 -15.25 10.24 -22.22
CA ALA A 209 -15.94 8.97 -22.39
C ALA A 209 -15.71 8.02 -21.20
N VAL A 210 -14.48 7.90 -20.71
CA VAL A 210 -14.16 7.08 -19.52
C VAL A 210 -14.89 7.62 -18.28
N LEU A 211 -14.85 8.94 -18.03
CA LEU A 211 -15.50 9.54 -16.87
C LEU A 211 -17.03 9.40 -16.90
N ALA A 212 -17.62 9.35 -18.10
CA ALA A 212 -19.06 9.13 -18.28
C ALA A 212 -19.52 7.71 -17.86
N THR A 213 -18.61 6.74 -17.80
CA THR A 213 -18.92 5.35 -17.38
C THR A 213 -18.99 5.17 -15.85
N TYR A 214 -18.56 6.18 -15.09
CA TYR A 214 -18.55 6.11 -13.63
C TYR A 214 -19.68 6.93 -13.02
N ASP A 215 -20.36 6.38 -12.02
CA ASP A 215 -21.17 7.19 -11.12
C ASP A 215 -20.24 8.05 -10.24
N ARG A 216 -20.33 9.37 -10.39
CA ARG A 216 -19.49 10.34 -9.68
C ARG A 216 -19.68 10.32 -8.16
N LYS A 217 -20.79 9.78 -7.66
CA LYS A 217 -21.05 9.60 -6.23
C LYS A 217 -20.51 8.27 -5.71
N SER A 218 -20.06 7.39 -6.58
CA SER A 218 -19.56 6.08 -6.18
C SER A 218 -18.19 6.16 -5.54
N ILE A 219 -17.93 5.25 -4.62
CA ILE A 219 -16.62 5.06 -4.00
C ILE A 219 -15.55 4.69 -5.04
N TRP A 220 -15.96 4.00 -6.11
CA TRP A 220 -15.09 3.65 -7.23
C TRP A 220 -14.60 4.89 -7.98
N TYR A 221 -15.46 5.89 -8.19
CA TYR A 221 -15.06 7.15 -8.79
C TYR A 221 -14.05 7.89 -7.89
N ALA A 222 -14.35 7.99 -6.61
CA ALA A 222 -13.47 8.64 -5.64
C ALA A 222 -12.08 7.97 -5.57
N ARG A 223 -12.06 6.63 -5.50
CA ARG A 223 -10.81 5.87 -5.39
C ARG A 223 -10.06 5.74 -6.72
N ASP A 224 -10.75 5.25 -7.76
CA ASP A 224 -10.09 4.81 -8.98
C ASP A 224 -9.80 5.97 -9.94
N ILE A 225 -10.65 7.03 -9.92
CA ILE A 225 -10.50 8.21 -10.76
C ILE A 225 -9.79 9.35 -10.03
N LEU A 226 -10.30 9.73 -8.84
CA LEU A 226 -9.74 10.85 -8.09
C LEU A 226 -8.54 10.46 -7.23
N GLY A 227 -8.23 9.17 -7.12
CA GLY A 227 -7.11 8.68 -6.31
C GLY A 227 -7.29 8.91 -4.80
N GLN A 228 -8.51 9.05 -4.32
CA GLN A 228 -8.79 9.32 -2.91
C GLN A 228 -8.69 8.05 -2.07
N ARG A 229 -8.19 8.19 -0.84
CA ARG A 229 -8.09 7.11 0.14
C ARG A 229 -9.47 6.78 0.69
N ARG A 230 -10.16 5.85 0.05
CA ARG A 230 -11.51 5.39 0.41
C ARG A 230 -11.52 3.88 0.54
N ALA A 231 -12.25 3.36 1.51
CA ALA A 231 -12.48 1.92 1.62
C ALA A 231 -13.43 1.48 0.49
N ALA A 232 -12.92 0.68 -0.46
CA ALA A 232 -13.72 0.18 -1.58
C ALA A 232 -14.39 -1.17 -1.32
N GLU A 233 -13.96 -1.87 -0.28
CA GLU A 233 -14.46 -3.19 0.08
C GLU A 233 -14.89 -3.23 1.55
N GLY A 234 -16.07 -3.76 1.79
CA GLY A 234 -16.50 -4.17 3.12
C GLY A 234 -17.05 -3.09 4.04
N LEU A 235 -17.30 -1.87 3.58
CA LEU A 235 -18.18 -0.99 4.34
C LEU A 235 -19.61 -1.46 4.14
N ILE A 236 -20.08 -2.34 5.03
CA ILE A 236 -21.49 -2.72 5.13
C ILE A 236 -22.33 -1.47 5.42
N TYR A 237 -21.74 -0.48 6.09
CA TYR A 237 -22.35 0.78 6.48
C TYR A 237 -21.55 1.95 5.91
N ASP A 238 -21.74 2.26 4.63
CA ASP A 238 -21.08 3.39 3.94
C ASP A 238 -21.57 4.77 4.45
N MET A 239 -22.75 4.80 5.09
CA MET A 239 -23.31 5.97 5.74
C MET A 239 -22.70 6.26 7.12
N PHE A 240 -21.80 5.40 7.66
CA PHE A 240 -21.21 5.62 8.98
C PHE A 240 -20.32 6.86 8.96
N ASP A 241 -20.65 7.83 9.79
CA ASP A 241 -19.87 9.04 10.03
C ASP A 241 -19.43 9.07 11.50
N PHE A 242 -18.11 9.20 11.73
CA PHE A 242 -17.56 9.14 13.08
C PHE A 242 -18.12 10.23 13.99
N THR A 243 -18.32 11.44 13.48
CA THR A 243 -18.83 12.56 14.26
C THR A 243 -20.30 12.41 14.60
N ALA A 244 -21.09 11.86 13.65
CA ALA A 244 -22.51 11.66 13.83
C ALA A 244 -22.87 10.37 14.58
N ASN A 245 -22.05 9.31 14.42
CA ASN A 245 -22.41 7.97 14.89
C ASN A 245 -21.60 7.50 16.12
N VAL A 246 -20.55 8.24 16.54
CA VAL A 246 -19.76 7.89 17.72
C VAL A 246 -19.94 8.93 18.81
N TYR A 247 -20.29 8.48 20.00
CA TYR A 247 -20.36 9.31 21.20
C TYR A 247 -19.25 8.95 22.19
N THR A 248 -18.71 9.95 22.88
CA THR A 248 -17.57 9.78 23.81
C THR A 248 -17.99 9.51 25.25
N VAL A 249 -19.23 9.80 25.62
CA VAL A 249 -19.78 9.59 26.97
C VAL A 249 -21.16 8.99 26.83
N PRO A 250 -21.41 7.77 27.35
CA PRO A 250 -22.75 7.19 27.33
C PRO A 250 -23.67 8.05 28.20
N PRO A 251 -24.84 8.46 27.67
CA PRO A 251 -25.82 9.19 28.48
C PRO A 251 -26.33 8.27 29.60
N THR A 252 -25.96 8.55 30.85
CA THR A 252 -26.40 7.76 32.03
C THR A 252 -27.93 7.67 32.18
N ALA A 253 -28.67 8.65 31.66
CA ALA A 253 -30.13 8.64 31.60
C ALA A 253 -30.72 7.54 30.68
N MET A 254 -29.95 7.00 29.75
CA MET A 254 -30.43 6.01 28.76
C MET A 254 -30.38 4.57 29.29
N GLN A 255 -29.53 4.28 30.24
CA GLN A 255 -29.43 2.94 30.83
C GLN A 255 -30.70 2.58 31.62
N ALA A 256 -31.44 3.57 32.10
CA ALA A 256 -32.62 3.37 32.91
C ALA A 256 -33.90 2.99 32.11
N VAL A 257 -33.94 3.26 30.78
CA VAL A 257 -35.15 3.09 29.95
C VAL A 257 -34.91 2.19 28.73
N SER A 258 -33.72 1.61 28.59
CA SER A 258 -33.36 0.78 27.43
C SER A 258 -33.23 -0.69 27.78
N THR A 259 -33.48 -1.55 26.81
CA THR A 259 -33.18 -2.97 26.88
C THR A 259 -31.71 -3.19 26.56
N ARG A 260 -30.97 -3.86 27.47
CA ARG A 260 -29.60 -4.26 27.22
C ARG A 260 -29.55 -5.65 26.60
N THR A 261 -28.89 -5.78 25.46
CA THR A 261 -28.65 -7.05 24.79
C THR A 261 -27.13 -7.25 24.65
N ILE A 262 -26.63 -8.47 24.86
CA ILE A 262 -25.27 -8.82 24.56
C ILE A 262 -25.25 -9.72 23.34
N ALA A 263 -24.68 -9.23 22.24
CA ALA A 263 -24.43 -10.02 21.05
C ALA A 263 -23.06 -10.72 21.16
N VAL A 264 -23.01 -11.98 20.75
CA VAL A 264 -21.80 -12.80 20.79
C VAL A 264 -21.52 -13.35 19.40
N ASP A 265 -20.31 -13.08 18.90
CA ASP A 265 -19.74 -13.77 17.76
C ASP A 265 -18.58 -14.63 18.25
N TYR A 266 -18.81 -15.95 18.31
CA TYR A 266 -17.86 -16.91 18.85
C TYR A 266 -17.01 -17.51 17.73
N GLY A 267 -15.70 -17.31 17.79
CA GLY A 267 -14.75 -17.82 16.83
C GLY A 267 -13.62 -18.64 17.48
N THR A 268 -13.34 -19.81 16.92
CA THR A 268 -12.19 -20.64 17.34
C THR A 268 -10.90 -20.28 16.63
N LEU A 269 -10.99 -19.94 15.34
CA LEU A 269 -9.86 -19.49 14.49
C LEU A 269 -9.93 -17.99 14.18
N ASN A 270 -11.12 -17.44 14.19
CA ASN A 270 -11.39 -16.01 14.06
C ASN A 270 -11.55 -15.38 15.45
N PRO A 271 -11.42 -14.06 15.56
CA PRO A 271 -11.64 -13.39 16.84
C PRO A 271 -13.02 -13.70 17.43
N THR A 272 -13.09 -13.94 18.75
CA THR A 272 -14.34 -13.92 19.50
C THR A 272 -14.66 -12.48 19.89
N CYS A 273 -15.90 -12.06 19.72
CA CYS A 273 -16.35 -10.70 20.02
C CYS A 273 -17.66 -10.72 20.83
N PHE A 274 -17.75 -9.87 21.86
CA PHE A 274 -19.00 -9.56 22.57
C PHE A 274 -19.29 -8.08 22.40
N LEU A 275 -20.55 -7.73 22.15
CA LEU A 275 -21.02 -6.36 22.07
C LEU A 275 -22.15 -6.12 23.08
N SER A 276 -22.01 -5.11 23.93
CA SER A 276 -23.09 -4.63 24.80
C SER A 276 -23.87 -3.57 24.01
N ILE A 277 -25.15 -3.83 23.83
CA ILE A 277 -26.05 -3.04 22.99
C ILE A 277 -27.24 -2.57 23.84
N PHE A 278 -27.52 -1.26 23.81
CA PHE A 278 -28.70 -0.66 24.40
C PHE A 278 -29.67 -0.24 23.30
N ASP A 279 -30.94 -0.61 23.49
CA ASP A 279 -32.05 -0.28 22.60
C ASP A 279 -33.15 0.40 23.40
N ASP A 280 -33.46 1.66 23.08
CA ASP A 280 -34.55 2.44 23.72
C ASP A 280 -35.82 2.50 22.85
N GLY A 281 -35.86 1.72 21.76
CA GLY A 281 -36.96 1.67 20.80
C GLY A 281 -36.87 2.73 19.70
N GLU A 282 -36.05 3.76 19.83
CA GLU A 282 -35.78 4.78 18.81
C GLU A 282 -34.37 4.69 18.27
N THR A 283 -33.40 4.36 19.16
CA THR A 283 -31.98 4.31 18.82
C THR A 283 -31.30 3.08 19.43
N VAL A 284 -30.51 2.43 18.61
CA VAL A 284 -29.63 1.32 19.02
C VAL A 284 -28.21 1.84 19.21
N ARG A 285 -27.60 1.56 20.36
CA ARG A 285 -26.26 2.03 20.69
C ARG A 285 -25.39 0.87 21.16
N VAL A 286 -24.18 0.80 20.62
CA VAL A 286 -23.14 -0.12 21.10
C VAL A 286 -22.34 0.62 22.17
N ASP A 287 -22.37 0.11 23.39
CA ASP A 287 -21.73 0.70 24.58
C ASP A 287 -20.31 0.21 24.78
N ARG A 288 -20.12 -1.12 24.68
CA ARG A 288 -18.83 -1.77 24.92
C ARG A 288 -18.58 -2.90 23.96
N GLU A 289 -17.29 -3.14 23.68
CA GLU A 289 -16.80 -4.28 22.95
C GLU A 289 -15.78 -5.06 23.79
N TYR A 290 -15.91 -6.38 23.78
CA TYR A 290 -14.83 -7.32 24.12
C TYR A 290 -14.39 -8.00 22.85
N ARG A 291 -13.07 -8.15 22.66
CA ARG A 291 -12.50 -8.86 21.51
C ARG A 291 -11.28 -9.65 21.92
N TRP A 292 -11.26 -10.93 21.58
CA TRP A 292 -10.10 -11.79 21.70
C TRP A 292 -9.71 -12.37 20.35
N ASP A 293 -8.48 -12.07 19.89
CA ASP A 293 -7.91 -12.59 18.65
C ASP A 293 -6.77 -13.55 18.98
N GLY A 294 -7.05 -14.84 19.00
CA GLY A 294 -6.08 -15.88 19.37
C GLY A 294 -4.85 -15.95 18.46
N ARG A 295 -4.95 -15.49 17.20
CA ARG A 295 -3.80 -15.40 16.28
C ARG A 295 -2.87 -14.26 16.67
N LYS A 296 -3.42 -13.10 17.02
CA LYS A 296 -2.67 -11.93 17.45
C LYS A 296 -2.01 -12.17 18.80
N GLU A 297 -2.75 -12.77 19.74
CA GLU A 297 -2.29 -13.10 21.08
C GLU A 297 -1.42 -14.37 21.14
N ARG A 298 -1.30 -15.09 20.02
CA ARG A 298 -0.58 -16.38 19.90
C ARG A 298 -1.04 -17.42 20.93
N ARG A 299 -2.29 -17.31 21.36
CA ARG A 299 -2.92 -18.20 22.33
C ARG A 299 -4.41 -18.34 22.04
N GLN A 300 -4.90 -19.57 22.03
CA GLN A 300 -6.33 -19.84 21.99
C GLN A 300 -6.85 -20.01 23.42
N LYS A 301 -7.99 -19.39 23.74
CA LYS A 301 -8.71 -19.61 25.00
C LYS A 301 -9.55 -20.88 24.91
N THR A 302 -9.79 -21.49 26.07
CA THR A 302 -10.77 -22.55 26.22
C THR A 302 -12.19 -21.99 26.30
N ASP A 303 -13.19 -22.85 26.14
CA ASP A 303 -14.60 -22.46 26.29
C ASP A 303 -14.90 -21.94 27.69
N GLU A 304 -14.25 -22.50 28.71
CA GLU A 304 -14.37 -22.07 30.12
C GLU A 304 -13.81 -20.63 30.29
N GLU A 305 -12.64 -20.35 29.74
CA GLU A 305 -12.05 -19.01 29.76
C GLU A 305 -12.93 -17.97 29.04
N TYR A 306 -13.57 -18.37 27.92
CA TYR A 306 -14.54 -17.50 27.25
C TYR A 306 -15.82 -17.29 28.04
N ALA A 307 -16.28 -18.32 28.77
CA ALA A 307 -17.42 -18.19 29.65
C ALA A 307 -17.13 -17.23 30.82
N ASP A 308 -15.94 -17.31 31.43
CA ASP A 308 -15.50 -16.40 32.48
C ASP A 308 -15.42 -14.96 31.98
N ASP A 309 -14.82 -14.74 30.79
CA ASP A 309 -14.77 -13.42 30.14
C ASP A 309 -16.17 -12.87 29.88
N PHE A 310 -17.09 -13.73 29.43
CA PHE A 310 -18.47 -13.33 29.16
C PHE A 310 -19.20 -12.95 30.45
N MET A 311 -19.03 -13.70 31.53
CA MET A 311 -19.61 -13.38 32.83
C MET A 311 -19.06 -12.05 33.36
N ALA A 312 -17.76 -11.82 33.26
CA ALA A 312 -17.14 -10.54 33.62
C ALA A 312 -17.71 -9.38 32.76
N PHE A 313 -17.81 -9.58 31.45
CA PHE A 313 -18.35 -8.58 30.52
C PHE A 313 -19.84 -8.23 30.80
N MET A 314 -20.62 -9.21 31.30
CA MET A 314 -22.02 -8.97 31.68
C MET A 314 -22.13 -8.20 33.02
N GLY A 315 -21.21 -8.42 33.93
CA GLY A 315 -21.29 -7.87 35.31
C GLY A 315 -20.90 -6.40 35.40
N ASP A 316 -20.18 -5.90 34.45
CA ASP A 316 -19.80 -4.48 34.32
C ASP A 316 -20.89 -3.69 33.56
#